data_56c30f3429f4a4e2a43b9276f9d9a3bd
#
_entry.id   56c30f3429f4a4e2a43b9276f9d9a3bd
#
_cell.length_a   1.000
_cell.length_b   1.000
_cell.length_c   1.000
_cell.angle_alpha   90.00
_cell.angle_beta   90.00
_cell.angle_gamma   90.00
#
_symmetry.space_group_name_H-M   'P 1'
#
loop_
_entity.id
_entity.type
_entity.pdbx_description
1 polymer ?
#
loop_
_entity_poly.entity_id
_entity_poly.type
_entity_poly.pdbx_seq_one_letter_code
_entity_poly.pdbx_strand_id
1 'polypeptide(L)'
;EVNTGEKPITSTATSIGAFVGVTARGPVGKAIQVTSWTDFVNKFAKGMATPFLRSSDLAHAVYGFFQNGGSVCYVTRVAIDSMAKAQIVDDGLTITAKDEGAWANDVLEVEIKANASAFDVIVTLNSTVVEVFEALSNDIESPNFFGEIVNSKSDYIQIGADQTLKVVSKTAMTEGAYAYNTVKDKDFIEGLKSLDVIYNVNLIAIPGITTDAVVKGLVDYATEKKAFAIVDAPLNTEADTEALLTFREKLQGNGAIYFPWGKIVDPLSSNGALRNCPPCGHIMGIYARTDANRGVYKDPAGEEAVVKGFVDLTAKVTNTQLDTLNPKGINCILARPYSGIVVWGARNIGTDSAKPYVSDIRYDLMVKQSLYDGTQWAVFEPNDDNLLERLSTSLTSYLDLQWRNGALLGSTSEEAYYVKCDAELNDETSRNNGLLVSEIGYAKKKPAEFVVIRIVQKSN
;
A
#
# COMPACT_ATOMS: atom_id res chain seq x y z
N GLU A 1 -41.62 13.68 3.25
CA GLU A 1 -41.16 13.47 1.86
C GLU A 1 -40.36 12.19 1.83
N VAL A 2 -40.85 11.15 1.19
CA VAL A 2 -40.10 9.94 0.90
C VAL A 2 -39.07 10.36 -0.14
N ASN A 3 -37.80 10.38 0.22
CA ASN A 3 -36.71 10.68 -0.72
C ASN A 3 -36.58 9.49 -1.67
N THR A 4 -37.34 9.52 -2.77
CA THR A 4 -37.33 8.53 -3.85
C THR A 4 -36.18 8.75 -4.83
N GLY A 5 -35.18 9.56 -4.45
CA GLY A 5 -34.01 9.83 -5.27
C GLY A 5 -33.15 8.58 -5.42
N GLU A 6 -32.82 8.24 -6.67
CA GLU A 6 -31.79 7.27 -7.02
C GLU A 6 -30.50 7.60 -6.23
N LYS A 7 -29.93 6.61 -5.55
CA LYS A 7 -28.60 6.79 -4.94
C LYS A 7 -27.54 6.48 -6.01
N PRO A 8 -26.83 7.48 -6.51
CA PRO A 8 -25.82 7.27 -7.55
C PRO A 8 -24.68 6.40 -7.01
N ILE A 9 -24.30 5.39 -7.77
CA ILE A 9 -23.13 4.57 -7.48
C ILE A 9 -21.89 5.38 -7.88
N THR A 10 -20.97 5.54 -6.94
CA THR A 10 -19.68 6.21 -7.18
C THR A 10 -18.56 5.19 -7.27
N SER A 11 -17.58 5.44 -8.16
CA SER A 11 -16.39 4.58 -8.24
C SER A 11 -15.58 4.65 -6.96
N THR A 12 -15.19 3.48 -6.45
CA THR A 12 -14.31 3.36 -5.28
C THR A 12 -12.89 3.76 -5.63
N ALA A 13 -12.06 4.06 -4.62
CA ALA A 13 -10.65 4.29 -4.81
C ALA A 13 -9.96 3.04 -5.41
N THR A 14 -8.91 3.26 -6.20
CA THR A 14 -8.18 2.21 -6.91
C THR A 14 -6.69 2.17 -6.59
N SER A 15 -6.18 3.17 -5.87
CA SER A 15 -4.74 3.40 -5.70
C SER A 15 -4.30 3.58 -4.24
N ILE A 16 -5.12 3.18 -3.27
CA ILE A 16 -4.70 3.14 -1.87
C ILE A 16 -3.69 2.00 -1.72
N GLY A 17 -2.44 2.36 -1.40
CA GLY A 17 -1.33 1.43 -1.24
C GLY A 17 -1.27 0.78 0.14
N ALA A 18 -0.62 -0.37 0.24
CA ALA A 18 -0.20 -0.94 1.51
C ALA A 18 1.21 -1.53 1.38
N PHE A 19 2.03 -1.26 2.38
CA PHE A 19 3.41 -1.73 2.46
C PHE A 19 3.63 -2.46 3.77
N VAL A 20 4.19 -3.66 3.69
CA VAL A 20 4.58 -4.45 4.85
C VAL A 20 6.10 -4.59 4.87
N GLY A 21 6.74 -4.34 6.00
CA GLY A 21 8.19 -4.43 6.08
C GLY A 21 8.77 -3.91 7.40
N VAL A 22 10.05 -3.60 7.37
CA VAL A 22 10.85 -3.22 8.53
C VAL A 22 11.09 -1.71 8.55
N THR A 23 10.83 -1.09 9.69
CA THR A 23 11.24 0.29 10.00
C THR A 23 11.99 0.33 11.33
N ALA A 24 12.80 1.36 11.54
CA ALA A 24 13.56 1.49 12.78
C ALA A 24 12.69 1.84 13.99
N ARG A 25 11.57 2.52 13.76
CA ARG A 25 10.65 3.03 14.77
C ARG A 25 9.21 2.95 14.24
N GLY A 26 8.23 3.16 15.12
CA GLY A 26 6.80 3.19 14.84
C GLY A 26 6.06 1.96 15.34
N PRO A 27 4.72 2.00 15.34
CA PRO A 27 3.88 0.93 15.85
C PRO A 27 4.12 -0.40 15.15
N VAL A 28 4.28 -1.47 15.91
CA VAL A 28 4.51 -2.83 15.41
C VAL A 28 3.18 -3.57 15.21
N GLY A 29 3.07 -4.34 14.13
CA GLY A 29 1.94 -5.23 13.87
C GLY A 29 0.60 -4.53 13.60
N LYS A 30 0.64 -3.24 13.29
CA LYS A 30 -0.55 -2.43 12.99
C LYS A 30 -0.39 -1.73 11.64
N ALA A 31 -1.45 -1.72 10.85
CA ALA A 31 -1.51 -0.95 9.62
C ALA A 31 -1.79 0.52 9.94
N ILE A 32 -0.81 1.38 9.72
CA ILE A 32 -0.89 2.82 9.99
C ILE A 32 -1.06 3.57 8.68
N GLN A 33 -2.12 4.36 8.57
CA GLN A 33 -2.33 5.22 7.40
C GLN A 33 -1.23 6.29 7.30
N VAL A 34 -0.78 6.53 6.09
CA VAL A 34 0.23 7.54 5.75
C VAL A 34 -0.24 8.30 4.52
N THR A 35 -0.27 9.62 4.60
CA THR A 35 -0.81 10.51 3.55
C THR A 35 0.24 11.37 2.86
N SER A 36 1.48 11.30 3.30
CA SER A 36 2.62 11.98 2.69
C SER A 36 3.93 11.38 3.17
N TRP A 37 5.04 11.70 2.48
CA TRP A 37 6.37 11.34 2.95
C TRP A 37 6.69 11.93 4.34
N THR A 38 6.32 13.17 4.59
CA THR A 38 6.50 13.82 5.89
C THR A 38 5.70 13.10 6.98
N ASP A 39 4.49 12.67 6.68
CA ASP A 39 3.65 11.89 7.60
C ASP A 39 4.28 10.52 7.92
N PHE A 40 4.88 9.86 6.91
CA PHE A 40 5.67 8.65 7.13
C PHE A 40 6.84 8.89 8.10
N VAL A 41 7.63 9.94 7.86
CA VAL A 41 8.76 10.29 8.74
C VAL A 41 8.28 10.55 10.16
N ASN A 42 7.18 11.26 10.33
CA ASN A 42 6.62 11.55 11.66
C ASN A 42 6.16 10.30 12.41
N LYS A 43 5.62 9.29 11.70
CA LYS A 43 5.08 8.06 12.29
C LYS A 43 6.13 6.96 12.49
N PHE A 44 7.12 6.88 11.59
CA PHE A 44 8.07 5.76 11.54
C PHE A 44 9.55 6.14 11.71
N ALA A 45 9.86 7.43 11.86
CA ALA A 45 11.24 7.91 12.00
C ALA A 45 11.37 9.22 12.79
N LYS A 46 10.33 9.64 13.54
CA LYS A 46 10.36 10.90 14.29
C LYS A 46 11.56 10.95 15.24
N GLY A 47 12.35 12.02 15.14
CA GLY A 47 13.55 12.21 15.95
C GLY A 47 14.79 11.42 15.52
N MET A 48 14.69 10.65 14.44
CA MET A 48 15.85 9.95 13.86
C MET A 48 16.58 10.84 12.85
N ALA A 49 17.88 10.61 12.70
CA ALA A 49 18.69 11.32 11.69
C ALA A 49 18.25 11.01 10.26
N THR A 50 17.71 9.81 10.02
CA THR A 50 17.21 9.36 8.72
C THR A 50 16.12 8.29 8.89
N PRO A 51 15.09 8.28 8.05
CA PRO A 51 14.09 7.21 8.02
C PRO A 51 14.57 5.93 7.32
N PHE A 52 15.68 6.00 6.61
CA PHE A 52 16.19 4.90 5.79
C PHE A 52 17.05 3.93 6.60
N LEU A 53 16.89 2.63 6.33
CA LEU A 53 17.71 1.56 6.88
C LEU A 53 18.48 0.87 5.76
N ARG A 54 19.74 0.45 6.04
CA ARG A 54 20.50 -0.35 5.06
C ARG A 54 19.89 -1.73 4.83
N SER A 55 19.24 -2.29 5.85
CA SER A 55 18.66 -3.63 5.87
C SER A 55 17.19 -3.69 5.42
N SER A 56 16.60 -2.57 5.01
CA SER A 56 15.19 -2.53 4.60
C SER A 56 14.96 -1.59 3.43
N ASP A 57 14.11 -2.02 2.51
CA ASP A 57 13.68 -1.24 1.36
C ASP A 57 12.34 -0.53 1.58
N LEU A 58 11.68 -0.75 2.73
CA LEU A 58 10.34 -0.22 3.00
C LEU A 58 10.27 1.31 2.87
N ALA A 59 11.17 2.03 3.55
CA ALA A 59 11.19 3.50 3.49
C ALA A 59 11.46 4.02 2.07
N HIS A 60 12.33 3.34 1.31
CA HIS A 60 12.62 3.67 -0.09
C HIS A 60 11.38 3.46 -0.97
N ALA A 61 10.64 2.37 -0.77
CA ALA A 61 9.41 2.09 -1.52
C ALA A 61 8.31 3.11 -1.21
N VAL A 62 8.10 3.45 0.07
CA VAL A 62 7.13 4.48 0.46
C VAL A 62 7.50 5.86 -0.12
N TYR A 63 8.80 6.22 -0.08
CA TYR A 63 9.27 7.44 -0.72
C TYR A 63 9.01 7.44 -2.23
N GLY A 64 9.35 6.34 -2.90
CA GLY A 64 9.11 6.15 -4.35
C GLY A 64 7.62 6.22 -4.70
N PHE A 65 6.74 5.70 -3.85
CA PHE A 65 5.29 5.79 -4.01
C PHE A 65 4.80 7.24 -4.07
N PHE A 66 5.14 8.05 -3.07
CA PHE A 66 4.74 9.46 -3.05
C PHE A 66 5.40 10.27 -4.18
N GLN A 67 6.66 10.00 -4.49
CA GLN A 67 7.38 10.68 -5.58
C GLN A 67 6.75 10.43 -6.95
N ASN A 68 6.12 9.27 -7.15
CA ASN A 68 5.53 8.86 -8.42
C ASN A 68 4.02 9.14 -8.53
N GLY A 69 3.39 9.71 -7.51
CA GLY A 69 1.99 10.16 -7.58
C GLY A 69 1.04 9.44 -6.63
N GLY A 70 1.57 8.61 -5.73
CA GLY A 70 0.78 8.06 -4.62
C GLY A 70 0.33 9.16 -3.66
N SER A 71 -0.84 8.99 -3.05
CA SER A 71 -1.44 9.96 -2.14
C SER A 71 -1.75 9.39 -0.76
N VAL A 72 -2.15 8.14 -0.69
CA VAL A 72 -2.50 7.45 0.58
C VAL A 72 -1.96 6.03 0.54
N CYS A 73 -1.30 5.64 1.60
CA CYS A 73 -0.94 4.24 1.83
C CYS A 73 -1.06 3.86 3.30
N TYR A 74 -1.10 2.56 3.56
CA TYR A 74 -0.95 1.98 4.89
C TYR A 74 0.44 1.35 4.99
N VAL A 75 1.08 1.52 6.13
CA VAL A 75 2.39 0.94 6.41
C VAL A 75 2.28 0.06 7.64
N THR A 76 2.71 -1.19 7.51
CA THR A 76 2.80 -2.15 8.60
C THR A 76 4.26 -2.45 8.89
N ARG A 77 4.69 -2.09 10.10
CA ARG A 77 5.96 -2.56 10.66
C ARG A 77 5.78 -3.97 11.16
N VAL A 78 6.54 -4.92 10.63
CA VAL A 78 6.40 -6.34 11.01
C VAL A 78 6.77 -6.56 12.48
N ALA A 79 6.04 -7.44 13.16
CA ALA A 79 6.38 -7.93 14.48
C ALA A 79 7.41 -9.07 14.35
N ILE A 80 8.39 -9.11 15.25
CA ILE A 80 9.41 -10.16 15.33
C ILE A 80 9.58 -10.63 16.77
N ASP A 81 10.11 -11.84 16.94
CA ASP A 81 10.27 -12.46 18.27
C ASP A 81 11.24 -11.66 19.17
N SER A 82 12.25 -11.01 18.58
CA SER A 82 13.31 -10.30 19.31
C SER A 82 13.14 -8.77 19.19
N MET A 83 12.19 -8.22 19.94
CA MET A 83 11.96 -6.77 20.05
C MET A 83 11.69 -6.36 21.50
N ALA A 84 12.20 -5.18 21.86
CA ALA A 84 11.97 -4.57 23.15
C ALA A 84 11.95 -3.05 23.04
N LYS A 85 11.23 -2.39 23.92
CA LYS A 85 11.29 -0.95 24.10
C LYS A 85 12.51 -0.60 24.93
N ALA A 86 13.20 0.48 24.58
CA ALA A 86 14.18 1.05 25.48
C ALA A 86 13.50 1.55 26.77
N GLN A 87 14.18 1.47 27.87
CA GLN A 87 13.60 1.81 29.18
C GLN A 87 14.60 2.46 30.15
N ILE A 88 14.05 3.14 31.13
CA ILE A 88 14.70 3.56 32.36
C ILE A 88 13.96 2.86 33.48
N VAL A 89 14.68 2.15 34.33
CA VAL A 89 14.13 1.53 35.53
C VAL A 89 14.83 2.17 36.75
N ASP A 90 14.06 2.83 37.60
CA ASP A 90 14.55 3.50 38.81
C ASP A 90 13.60 3.23 39.99
N ASP A 91 14.00 2.34 40.89
CA ASP A 91 13.34 2.01 42.17
C ASP A 91 11.78 1.92 42.03
N GLY A 92 11.32 1.04 41.17
CA GLY A 92 9.89 0.77 40.94
C GLY A 92 9.20 1.70 39.92
N LEU A 93 9.84 2.74 39.40
CA LEU A 93 9.36 3.53 38.28
C LEU A 93 10.02 3.02 37.01
N THR A 94 9.21 2.68 36.01
CA THR A 94 9.67 2.28 34.67
C THR A 94 9.13 3.24 33.63
N ILE A 95 10.04 3.90 32.93
CA ILE A 95 9.72 4.78 31.79
C ILE A 95 10.17 4.04 30.53
N THR A 96 9.27 3.81 29.60
CA THR A 96 9.57 3.11 28.37
C THR A 96 9.54 4.05 27.16
N ALA A 97 10.34 3.74 26.14
CA ALA A 97 10.21 4.37 24.84
C ALA A 97 8.82 4.06 24.22
N LYS A 98 8.32 4.98 23.40
CA LYS A 98 7.00 4.82 22.73
C LYS A 98 6.93 3.57 21.89
N ASP A 99 7.99 3.30 21.12
CA ASP A 99 8.08 2.21 20.17
C ASP A 99 9.27 1.30 20.48
N GLU A 100 9.19 0.04 20.04
CA GLU A 100 10.26 -0.94 20.12
C GLU A 100 11.46 -0.56 19.24
N GLY A 101 12.65 -0.97 19.64
CA GLY A 101 13.88 -0.78 18.86
C GLY A 101 14.98 -0.05 19.60
N ALA A 102 16.18 -0.15 19.05
CA ALA A 102 17.37 0.50 19.60
C ALA A 102 17.45 2.02 19.33
N TRP A 103 16.44 2.60 18.71
CA TRP A 103 16.42 4.01 18.28
C TRP A 103 16.54 5.00 19.44
N ALA A 104 16.12 4.59 20.63
CA ALA A 104 16.14 5.43 21.84
C ALA A 104 17.35 5.15 22.75
N ASN A 105 18.10 4.07 22.52
CA ASN A 105 19.24 3.71 23.36
C ASN A 105 20.30 4.82 23.35
N ASP A 106 20.75 5.21 24.53
CA ASP A 106 21.81 6.18 24.78
C ASP A 106 21.56 7.61 24.23
N VAL A 107 20.46 7.85 23.52
CA VAL A 107 20.13 9.13 22.88
C VAL A 107 18.83 9.76 23.38
N LEU A 108 17.90 8.96 23.91
CA LEU A 108 16.67 9.44 24.54
C LEU A 108 16.88 9.43 26.05
N GLU A 109 16.84 10.62 26.64
CA GLU A 109 17.04 10.83 28.06
C GLU A 109 15.79 11.43 28.71
N VAL A 110 15.46 11.00 29.90
CA VAL A 110 14.35 11.55 30.67
C VAL A 110 14.86 12.08 32.02
N GLU A 111 14.38 13.23 32.41
CA GLU A 111 14.58 13.85 33.71
C GLU A 111 13.22 14.16 34.34
N ILE A 112 13.03 13.80 35.60
CA ILE A 112 11.83 14.17 36.37
C ILE A 112 12.24 15.03 37.54
N LYS A 113 11.73 16.26 37.59
CA LYS A 113 11.98 17.24 38.65
C LYS A 113 10.76 17.39 39.53
N ALA A 114 11.01 17.61 40.82
CA ALA A 114 9.96 18.06 41.73
C ALA A 114 9.59 19.52 41.42
N ASN A 115 8.30 19.81 41.35
CA ASN A 115 7.74 21.15 41.16
C ASN A 115 6.64 21.39 42.21
N ALA A 116 7.00 21.89 43.35
CA ALA A 116 6.15 22.00 44.56
C ALA A 116 5.54 20.64 44.95
N SER A 117 4.21 20.48 44.80
CA SER A 117 3.49 19.21 45.03
C SER A 117 3.29 18.37 43.75
N ALA A 118 3.89 18.80 42.63
CA ALA A 118 3.76 18.18 41.30
C ALA A 118 5.14 17.78 40.77
N PHE A 119 5.17 17.28 39.52
CA PHE A 119 6.39 16.86 38.83
C PHE A 119 6.44 17.43 37.42
N ASP A 120 7.65 17.78 36.98
CA ASP A 120 7.92 18.12 35.58
C ASP A 120 8.72 17.00 34.93
N VAL A 121 8.24 16.52 33.78
CA VAL A 121 8.92 15.48 32.99
C VAL A 121 9.52 16.12 31.74
N ILE A 122 10.84 16.03 31.63
CA ILE A 122 11.63 16.62 30.54
C ILE A 122 12.21 15.48 29.70
N VAL A 123 11.86 15.45 28.42
CA VAL A 123 12.37 14.49 27.46
C VAL A 123 13.41 15.15 26.56
N THR A 124 14.60 14.57 26.52
CA THR A 124 15.73 15.05 25.71
C THR A 124 16.12 13.99 24.68
N LEU A 125 16.28 14.38 23.43
CA LEU A 125 16.75 13.51 22.35
C LEU A 125 17.99 14.13 21.71
N ASN A 126 19.09 13.36 21.60
CA ASN A 126 20.37 13.85 21.06
C ASN A 126 20.77 15.20 21.70
N SER A 127 20.72 15.30 23.03
CA SER A 127 21.04 16.49 23.82
C SER A 127 20.12 17.71 23.59
N THR A 128 19.02 17.57 22.84
CA THR A 128 18.03 18.61 22.62
C THR A 128 16.74 18.28 23.37
N VAL A 129 16.19 19.19 24.16
CA VAL A 129 14.88 19.02 24.80
C VAL A 129 13.81 19.01 23.70
N VAL A 130 13.05 17.92 23.63
CA VAL A 130 12.00 17.70 22.60
C VAL A 130 10.60 17.77 23.18
N GLU A 131 10.42 17.44 24.46
CA GLU A 131 9.14 17.56 25.18
C GLU A 131 9.36 17.99 26.61
N VAL A 132 8.42 18.79 27.13
CA VAL A 132 8.33 19.16 28.55
C VAL A 132 6.86 19.03 28.96
N PHE A 133 6.62 18.27 30.02
CA PHE A 133 5.32 18.14 30.65
C PHE A 133 5.43 18.72 32.06
N GLU A 134 4.73 19.83 32.33
CA GLU A 134 4.83 20.57 33.57
C GLU A 134 3.65 20.27 34.51
N ALA A 135 3.90 20.39 35.81
CA ALA A 135 2.91 20.29 36.87
C ALA A 135 2.07 19.00 36.83
N LEU A 136 2.69 17.85 36.54
CA LEU A 136 2.03 16.54 36.51
C LEU A 136 1.73 16.07 37.96
N SER A 137 0.59 15.40 38.10
CA SER A 137 0.10 14.84 39.37
C SER A 137 0.18 13.33 39.38
N ASN A 138 0.43 12.77 40.56
CA ASN A 138 0.25 11.33 40.84
C ASN A 138 -1.20 10.95 41.15
N ASP A 139 -2.07 11.94 41.39
CA ASP A 139 -3.47 11.70 41.68
C ASP A 139 -4.24 11.41 40.39
N ILE A 140 -4.85 10.22 40.32
CA ILE A 140 -5.60 9.73 39.17
C ILE A 140 -6.84 10.58 38.85
N GLU A 141 -7.41 11.23 39.86
CA GLU A 141 -8.56 12.13 39.69
C GLU A 141 -8.13 13.56 39.25
N SER A 142 -6.83 13.83 39.20
CA SER A 142 -6.32 15.12 38.75
C SER A 142 -6.43 15.28 37.24
N PRO A 143 -6.86 16.45 36.73
CA PRO A 143 -6.79 16.76 35.30
C PRO A 143 -5.35 16.79 34.74
N ASN A 144 -4.35 16.83 35.62
CA ASN A 144 -2.94 16.76 35.26
C ASN A 144 -2.34 15.39 35.60
N PHE A 145 -3.13 14.33 35.64
CA PHE A 145 -2.62 12.99 35.92
C PHE A 145 -1.59 12.60 34.85
N PHE A 146 -0.38 12.23 35.32
CA PHE A 146 0.72 11.94 34.39
C PHE A 146 0.41 10.81 33.43
N GLY A 147 -0.31 9.77 33.90
CA GLY A 147 -0.63 8.60 33.11
C GLY A 147 -1.46 8.91 31.85
N GLU A 148 -2.35 9.92 31.94
CA GLU A 148 -3.11 10.40 30.80
C GLU A 148 -2.32 11.40 29.96
N ILE A 149 -1.73 12.41 30.60
CA ILE A 149 -1.04 13.51 29.90
C ILE A 149 0.16 13.00 29.11
N VAL A 150 1.06 12.23 29.72
CA VAL A 150 2.28 11.75 29.05
C VAL A 150 1.91 10.73 27.98
N ASN A 151 1.07 9.72 28.29
CA ASN A 151 0.79 8.65 27.35
C ASN A 151 -0.03 9.08 26.13
N SER A 152 -0.86 10.13 26.26
CA SER A 152 -1.63 10.68 25.15
C SER A 152 -0.86 11.70 24.30
N LYS A 153 0.04 12.48 24.91
CA LYS A 153 0.70 13.61 24.23
C LYS A 153 2.15 13.33 23.82
N SER A 154 2.86 12.43 24.54
CA SER A 154 4.26 12.15 24.20
C SER A 154 4.36 11.33 22.90
N ASP A 155 5.27 11.75 22.04
CA ASP A 155 5.71 11.03 20.86
C ASP A 155 6.90 10.10 21.13
N TYR A 156 7.51 10.19 22.30
CA TYR A 156 8.78 9.55 22.61
C TYR A 156 8.72 8.54 23.76
N ILE A 157 7.88 8.79 24.78
CA ILE A 157 7.87 7.98 26.00
C ILE A 157 6.46 7.52 26.39
N GLN A 158 6.42 6.50 27.24
CA GLN A 158 5.25 6.04 27.98
C GLN A 158 5.62 5.74 29.42
N ILE A 159 4.69 5.99 30.36
CA ILE A 159 4.83 5.67 31.78
C ILE A 159 3.57 4.91 32.20
N GLY A 160 3.71 3.75 32.85
CA GLY A 160 2.54 2.97 33.31
C GLY A 160 1.67 3.81 34.25
N ALA A 161 0.37 3.83 34.03
CA ALA A 161 -0.58 4.62 34.83
C ALA A 161 -0.76 4.11 36.27
N ASP A 162 -0.32 2.89 36.54
CA ASP A 162 -0.28 2.22 37.87
C ASP A 162 0.97 2.56 38.70
N GLN A 163 1.86 3.37 38.15
CA GLN A 163 3.11 3.78 38.77
C GLN A 163 2.97 5.12 39.50
N THR A 164 4.02 5.53 40.17
CA THR A 164 4.08 6.82 40.88
C THR A 164 5.31 7.57 40.41
N LEU A 165 5.13 8.82 39.94
CA LEU A 165 6.24 9.69 39.59
C LEU A 165 7.04 10.03 40.83
N LYS A 166 8.35 10.06 40.67
CA LYS A 166 9.36 10.52 41.64
C LYS A 166 10.46 11.25 40.90
N VAL A 167 11.33 11.90 41.63
CA VAL A 167 12.49 12.61 41.05
C VAL A 167 13.43 11.57 40.43
N VAL A 168 13.73 11.75 39.14
CA VAL A 168 14.70 10.97 38.38
C VAL A 168 15.73 11.93 37.79
N SER A 169 17.00 11.73 38.10
CA SER A 169 18.08 12.47 37.44
C SER A 169 18.08 12.19 35.95
N LYS A 170 18.58 13.13 35.15
CA LYS A 170 18.69 12.97 33.70
C LYS A 170 19.40 11.67 33.37
N THR A 171 18.64 10.71 32.84
CA THR A 171 19.07 9.32 32.59
C THR A 171 18.73 8.92 31.17
N ALA A 172 19.67 8.28 30.49
CA ALA A 172 19.45 7.74 29.14
C ALA A 172 18.71 6.39 29.18
N MET A 173 17.87 6.17 28.18
CA MET A 173 17.20 4.87 27.99
C MET A 173 18.17 3.82 27.42
N THR A 174 17.95 2.57 27.79
CA THR A 174 18.73 1.41 27.34
C THR A 174 17.81 0.21 27.02
N GLU A 175 18.39 -0.90 26.59
CA GLU A 175 17.71 -2.19 26.37
C GLU A 175 16.67 -2.25 25.23
N GLY A 176 16.53 -1.19 24.47
CA GLY A 176 15.70 -1.22 23.26
C GLY A 176 16.29 -2.15 22.20
N ALA A 177 15.47 -3.01 21.61
CA ALA A 177 15.89 -3.98 20.61
C ALA A 177 14.87 -4.15 19.50
N TYR A 178 15.36 -4.34 18.29
CA TYR A 178 14.61 -4.83 17.13
C TYR A 178 15.62 -5.47 16.17
N ALA A 179 15.71 -6.80 16.26
CA ALA A 179 16.75 -7.56 15.57
C ALA A 179 16.39 -7.78 14.09
N TYR A 180 16.68 -6.82 13.22
CA TYR A 180 16.36 -6.84 11.79
C TYR A 180 16.81 -8.10 11.05
N ASN A 181 17.93 -8.71 11.48
CA ASN A 181 18.49 -9.92 10.89
C ASN A 181 17.79 -11.21 11.31
N THR A 182 16.82 -11.14 12.22
CA THR A 182 16.02 -12.27 12.65
C THR A 182 14.63 -12.33 12.02
N VAL A 183 14.28 -11.34 11.19
CA VAL A 183 13.00 -11.30 10.47
C VAL A 183 12.91 -12.51 9.54
N LYS A 184 11.81 -13.23 9.61
CA LYS A 184 11.54 -14.46 8.85
C LYS A 184 10.40 -14.23 7.87
N ASP A 185 10.29 -15.09 6.87
CA ASP A 185 9.19 -15.07 5.89
C ASP A 185 7.82 -15.05 6.57
N LYS A 186 7.63 -15.84 7.65
CA LYS A 186 6.38 -15.87 8.41
C LYS A 186 5.97 -14.50 8.97
N ASP A 187 6.94 -13.66 9.36
CA ASP A 187 6.69 -12.38 10.00
C ASP A 187 6.13 -11.37 8.99
N PHE A 188 6.58 -11.43 7.73
CA PHE A 188 6.00 -10.63 6.64
C PHE A 188 4.58 -11.09 6.31
N ILE A 189 4.33 -12.40 6.23
CA ILE A 189 3.01 -12.97 5.95
C ILE A 189 2.03 -12.64 7.08
N GLU A 190 2.46 -12.70 8.33
CA GLU A 190 1.64 -12.29 9.48
C GLU A 190 1.36 -10.77 9.46
N GLY A 191 2.36 -9.98 9.02
CA GLY A 191 2.20 -8.55 8.85
C GLY A 191 1.08 -8.16 7.86
N LEU A 192 0.81 -8.97 6.83
CA LEU A 192 -0.31 -8.76 5.91
C LEU A 192 -1.67 -8.77 6.61
N LYS A 193 -1.85 -9.63 7.64
CA LYS A 193 -3.13 -9.74 8.37
C LYS A 193 -3.52 -8.46 9.10
N SER A 194 -2.56 -7.58 9.39
CA SER A 194 -2.87 -6.26 9.95
C SER A 194 -3.75 -5.40 9.04
N LEU A 195 -3.80 -5.73 7.74
CA LEU A 195 -4.62 -5.06 6.74
C LEU A 195 -6.08 -5.58 6.73
N ASP A 196 -6.41 -6.64 7.46
CA ASP A 196 -7.77 -7.22 7.48
C ASP A 196 -8.81 -6.22 7.97
N VAL A 197 -8.43 -5.39 8.93
CA VAL A 197 -9.30 -4.35 9.50
C VAL A 197 -9.45 -3.12 8.60
N ILE A 198 -8.67 -3.03 7.52
CA ILE A 198 -8.73 -1.91 6.58
C ILE A 198 -9.66 -2.28 5.43
N TYR A 199 -10.74 -1.53 5.32
CA TYR A 199 -11.79 -1.82 4.32
C TYR A 199 -11.28 -1.65 2.88
N ASN A 200 -10.51 -0.61 2.62
CA ASN A 200 -10.16 -0.18 1.26
C ASN A 200 -8.64 -0.15 1.06
N VAL A 201 -8.06 -1.30 0.70
CA VAL A 201 -6.68 -1.43 0.23
C VAL A 201 -6.72 -1.98 -1.19
N ASN A 202 -6.08 -1.28 -2.13
CA ASN A 202 -6.14 -1.62 -3.55
C ASN A 202 -4.84 -2.23 -4.07
N LEU A 203 -3.68 -1.77 -3.58
CA LEU A 203 -2.36 -2.17 -4.02
C LEU A 203 -1.54 -2.62 -2.81
N ILE A 204 -0.90 -3.78 -2.88
CA ILE A 204 -0.11 -4.32 -1.76
C ILE A 204 1.28 -4.71 -2.25
N ALA A 205 2.31 -4.38 -1.46
CA ALA A 205 3.69 -4.78 -1.72
C ALA A 205 4.45 -5.10 -0.43
N ILE A 206 5.44 -6.00 -0.53
CA ILE A 206 6.45 -6.29 0.48
C ILE A 206 7.81 -5.96 -0.16
N PRO A 207 8.32 -4.73 -0.01
CA PRO A 207 9.45 -4.25 -0.79
C PRO A 207 10.72 -5.07 -0.60
N GLY A 208 11.31 -5.52 -1.71
CA GLY A 208 12.61 -6.18 -1.74
C GLY A 208 12.64 -7.62 -1.22
N ILE A 209 11.53 -8.17 -0.73
CA ILE A 209 11.47 -9.55 -0.25
C ILE A 209 10.92 -10.43 -1.37
N THR A 210 11.78 -11.32 -1.89
CA THR A 210 11.51 -12.11 -3.10
C THR A 210 11.58 -13.61 -2.86
N THR A 211 11.51 -14.07 -1.59
CA THR A 211 11.42 -15.49 -1.26
C THR A 211 10.08 -16.06 -1.74
N ASP A 212 10.10 -17.31 -2.20
CA ASP A 212 8.92 -17.98 -2.76
C ASP A 212 7.71 -17.93 -1.79
N ALA A 213 7.96 -18.15 -0.51
CA ALA A 213 6.92 -18.19 0.52
C ALA A 213 6.25 -16.81 0.71
N VAL A 214 7.05 -15.74 0.79
CA VAL A 214 6.54 -14.38 0.99
C VAL A 214 5.80 -13.88 -0.24
N VAL A 215 6.36 -14.07 -1.43
CA VAL A 215 5.73 -13.59 -2.67
C VAL A 215 4.43 -14.32 -2.95
N LYS A 216 4.41 -15.66 -2.74
CA LYS A 216 3.18 -16.43 -2.85
C LYS A 216 2.15 -15.97 -1.82
N GLY A 217 2.54 -15.81 -0.56
CA GLY A 217 1.65 -15.30 0.49
C GLY A 217 1.09 -13.91 0.20
N LEU A 218 1.90 -13.01 -0.40
CA LEU A 218 1.46 -11.69 -0.84
C LEU A 218 0.39 -11.77 -1.92
N VAL A 219 0.61 -12.60 -2.96
CA VAL A 219 -0.32 -12.75 -4.09
C VAL A 219 -1.63 -13.42 -3.66
N ASP A 220 -1.54 -14.47 -2.82
CA ASP A 220 -2.70 -15.18 -2.28
C ASP A 220 -3.54 -14.20 -1.41
N TYR A 221 -2.89 -13.46 -0.50
CA TYR A 221 -3.55 -12.45 0.33
C TYR A 221 -4.21 -11.33 -0.49
N ALA A 222 -3.51 -10.79 -1.48
CA ALA A 222 -4.07 -9.76 -2.34
C ALA A 222 -5.30 -10.25 -3.13
N THR A 223 -5.28 -11.52 -3.56
CA THR A 223 -6.40 -12.13 -4.26
C THR A 223 -7.61 -12.30 -3.34
N GLU A 224 -7.41 -12.78 -2.13
CA GLU A 224 -8.45 -12.93 -1.10
C GLU A 224 -9.04 -11.56 -0.69
N LYS A 225 -8.19 -10.59 -0.44
CA LYS A 225 -8.56 -9.21 -0.05
C LYS A 225 -9.21 -8.44 -1.21
N LYS A 226 -9.27 -8.98 -2.43
CA LYS A 226 -9.71 -8.28 -3.66
C LYS A 226 -8.86 -7.04 -3.95
N ALA A 227 -7.57 -7.11 -3.64
CA ALA A 227 -6.54 -6.13 -3.94
C ALA A 227 -5.63 -6.66 -5.06
N PHE A 228 -4.58 -5.90 -5.39
CA PHE A 228 -3.63 -6.23 -6.44
C PHE A 228 -2.19 -6.18 -5.92
N ALA A 229 -1.46 -7.30 -6.02
CA ALA A 229 -0.08 -7.40 -5.58
C ALA A 229 0.90 -6.79 -6.59
N ILE A 230 1.81 -5.95 -6.11
CA ILE A 230 2.96 -5.48 -6.90
C ILE A 230 4.19 -6.23 -6.40
N VAL A 231 4.71 -7.10 -7.27
CA VAL A 231 5.78 -8.06 -6.94
C VAL A 231 7.09 -7.59 -7.54
N ASP A 232 8.11 -7.47 -6.70
CA ASP A 232 9.48 -7.29 -7.15
C ASP A 232 10.02 -8.64 -7.62
N ALA A 233 10.58 -8.71 -8.84
CA ALA A 233 11.36 -9.88 -9.25
C ALA A 233 12.63 -9.99 -8.40
N PRO A 234 13.23 -11.19 -8.25
CA PRO A 234 14.52 -11.32 -7.60
C PRO A 234 15.58 -10.39 -8.22
N LEU A 235 16.45 -9.82 -7.37
CA LEU A 235 17.56 -9.01 -7.85
C LEU A 235 18.46 -9.85 -8.77
N ASN A 236 18.46 -9.52 -10.04
CA ASN A 236 19.18 -10.23 -11.08
C ASN A 236 19.88 -9.20 -11.98
N THR A 237 21.19 -9.15 -11.91
CA THR A 237 22.00 -8.14 -12.60
C THR A 237 22.33 -8.51 -14.04
N GLU A 238 22.12 -9.77 -14.42
CA GLU A 238 22.45 -10.30 -15.76
C GLU A 238 21.21 -10.52 -16.64
N ALA A 239 20.01 -10.23 -16.11
CA ALA A 239 18.72 -10.47 -16.76
C ALA A 239 18.55 -11.95 -17.20
N ASP A 240 18.89 -12.88 -16.31
CA ASP A 240 18.71 -14.32 -16.53
C ASP A 240 17.22 -14.64 -16.73
N THR A 241 16.88 -14.88 -18.00
CA THR A 241 15.50 -15.09 -18.42
C THR A 241 14.92 -16.40 -17.84
N GLU A 242 15.71 -17.46 -17.73
CA GLU A 242 15.24 -18.75 -17.21
C GLU A 242 14.91 -18.68 -15.72
N ALA A 243 15.79 -18.05 -14.94
CA ALA A 243 15.54 -17.82 -13.50
C ALA A 243 14.30 -16.96 -13.25
N LEU A 244 14.07 -15.93 -14.07
CA LEU A 244 12.89 -15.06 -13.99
C LEU A 244 11.60 -15.82 -14.36
N LEU A 245 11.63 -16.67 -15.38
CA LEU A 245 10.46 -17.48 -15.77
C LEU A 245 10.15 -18.53 -14.70
N THR A 246 11.17 -19.19 -14.14
CA THR A 246 11.00 -20.15 -13.03
C THR A 246 10.38 -19.46 -11.81
N PHE A 247 10.79 -18.24 -11.48
CA PHE A 247 10.18 -17.46 -10.41
C PHE A 247 8.69 -17.16 -10.74
N ARG A 248 8.39 -16.74 -11.97
CA ARG A 248 7.03 -16.41 -12.42
C ARG A 248 6.07 -17.61 -12.35
N GLU A 249 6.51 -18.79 -12.70
CA GLU A 249 5.68 -20.00 -12.76
C GLU A 249 5.08 -20.39 -11.39
N LYS A 250 5.70 -19.97 -10.31
CA LYS A 250 5.24 -20.24 -8.94
C LYS A 250 4.07 -19.36 -8.49
N LEU A 251 3.73 -18.32 -9.27
CA LEU A 251 2.81 -17.27 -8.87
C LEU A 251 1.55 -17.26 -9.75
N GLN A 252 0.41 -17.18 -9.09
CA GLN A 252 -0.89 -17.11 -9.73
C GLN A 252 -1.87 -16.33 -8.86
N GLY A 253 -2.52 -15.31 -9.41
CA GLY A 253 -3.52 -14.51 -8.68
C GLY A 253 -3.57 -13.06 -9.16
N ASN A 254 -4.11 -12.19 -8.33
CA ASN A 254 -4.21 -10.76 -8.61
C ASN A 254 -2.88 -10.07 -8.35
N GLY A 255 -2.07 -9.90 -9.37
CA GLY A 255 -0.78 -9.23 -9.22
C GLY A 255 -0.02 -9.05 -10.53
N ALA A 256 1.11 -8.36 -10.45
CA ALA A 256 2.05 -8.16 -11.56
C ALA A 256 3.49 -8.15 -11.05
N ILE A 257 4.42 -8.71 -11.83
CA ILE A 257 5.85 -8.80 -11.53
C ILE A 257 6.58 -7.73 -12.33
N TYR A 258 7.53 -7.05 -11.68
CA TYR A 258 8.36 -6.01 -12.29
C TYR A 258 9.85 -6.32 -12.19
N PHE A 259 10.56 -6.11 -13.30
CA PHE A 259 11.99 -6.33 -13.48
C PHE A 259 12.56 -5.30 -14.50
N PRO A 260 13.81 -4.85 -14.37
CA PRO A 260 14.75 -5.03 -13.26
C PRO A 260 14.50 -4.03 -12.12
N TRP A 261 15.30 -4.16 -11.04
CA TRP A 261 15.33 -3.14 -10.00
C TRP A 261 15.97 -1.85 -10.54
N GLY A 262 15.61 -0.73 -9.90
CA GLY A 262 16.25 0.55 -10.18
C GLY A 262 17.48 0.79 -9.32
N LYS A 263 18.29 1.78 -9.73
CA LYS A 263 19.32 2.38 -8.89
C LYS A 263 18.92 3.79 -8.53
N ILE A 264 19.00 4.11 -7.25
CA ILE A 264 18.76 5.44 -6.69
C ILE A 264 20.04 5.98 -6.06
N VAL A 265 20.14 7.29 -5.90
CA VAL A 265 21.18 7.86 -5.04
C VAL A 265 20.92 7.40 -3.61
N ASP A 266 21.91 6.74 -2.99
CA ASP A 266 21.77 6.21 -1.63
C ASP A 266 21.68 7.37 -0.61
N PRO A 267 20.55 7.60 0.06
CA PRO A 267 20.41 8.66 1.03
C PRO A 267 21.26 8.45 2.29
N LEU A 268 21.84 7.26 2.48
CA LEU A 268 22.77 6.93 3.57
C LEU A 268 24.22 7.11 3.18
N SER A 269 24.50 7.53 1.93
CA SER A 269 25.86 7.74 1.42
C SER A 269 26.18 9.23 1.35
N SER A 270 27.32 9.61 1.91
CA SER A 270 27.84 10.99 1.84
C SER A 270 28.50 11.34 0.51
N ASN A 271 28.84 10.34 -0.32
CA ASN A 271 29.58 10.50 -1.57
C ASN A 271 28.73 10.29 -2.84
N GLY A 272 27.40 10.21 -2.70
CA GLY A 272 26.50 10.01 -3.82
C GLY A 272 26.52 8.61 -4.45
N ALA A 273 26.97 7.59 -3.69
CA ALA A 273 26.91 6.20 -4.15
C ALA A 273 25.49 5.79 -4.52
N LEU A 274 25.39 4.86 -5.47
CA LEU A 274 24.11 4.32 -5.89
C LEU A 274 23.74 3.09 -5.06
N ARG A 275 22.45 2.95 -4.78
CA ARG A 275 21.82 1.80 -4.12
C ARG A 275 20.84 1.13 -5.08
N ASN A 276 20.80 -0.20 -5.08
CA ASN A 276 19.72 -0.94 -5.71
C ASN A 276 18.42 -0.74 -4.91
N CYS A 277 17.35 -0.46 -5.64
CA CYS A 277 16.03 -0.19 -5.06
C CYS A 277 14.96 -1.03 -5.76
N PRO A 278 14.16 -1.83 -5.02
CA PRO A 278 13.08 -2.60 -5.62
C PRO A 278 12.03 -1.65 -6.20
N PRO A 279 11.44 -1.99 -7.34
CA PRO A 279 10.57 -1.08 -8.08
C PRO A 279 9.15 -0.94 -7.50
N CYS A 280 8.66 -1.87 -6.68
CA CYS A 280 7.24 -1.97 -6.29
C CYS A 280 6.65 -0.65 -5.80
N GLY A 281 7.35 0.10 -4.94
CA GLY A 281 6.85 1.38 -4.42
C GLY A 281 6.69 2.43 -5.53
N HIS A 282 7.69 2.55 -6.41
CA HIS A 282 7.64 3.46 -7.56
C HIS A 282 6.51 3.08 -8.52
N ILE A 283 6.35 1.78 -8.78
CA ILE A 283 5.28 1.24 -9.63
C ILE A 283 3.90 1.53 -9.05
N MET A 284 3.70 1.32 -7.75
CA MET A 284 2.43 1.67 -7.08
C MET A 284 2.11 3.17 -7.22
N GLY A 285 3.12 4.03 -7.14
CA GLY A 285 2.97 5.46 -7.40
C GLY A 285 2.60 5.78 -8.86
N ILE A 286 3.19 5.07 -9.83
CA ILE A 286 2.84 5.20 -11.25
C ILE A 286 1.39 4.74 -11.49
N TYR A 287 0.94 3.66 -10.84
CA TYR A 287 -0.45 3.22 -10.89
C TYR A 287 -1.39 4.34 -10.41
N ALA A 288 -1.10 4.90 -9.23
CA ALA A 288 -1.90 6.00 -8.67
C ALA A 288 -1.95 7.20 -9.61
N ARG A 289 -0.82 7.59 -10.20
CA ARG A 289 -0.74 8.68 -11.17
C ARG A 289 -1.54 8.40 -12.45
N THR A 290 -1.44 7.16 -12.96
CA THR A 290 -2.17 6.75 -14.16
C THR A 290 -3.67 6.74 -13.91
N ASP A 291 -4.10 6.18 -12.77
CA ASP A 291 -5.50 6.14 -12.37
C ASP A 291 -6.09 7.56 -12.26
N ALA A 292 -5.35 8.48 -11.64
CA ALA A 292 -5.80 9.87 -11.47
C ALA A 292 -5.89 10.64 -12.79
N ASN A 293 -4.96 10.42 -13.73
CA ASN A 293 -4.89 11.18 -14.97
C ASN A 293 -5.69 10.58 -16.12
N ARG A 294 -5.81 9.27 -16.17
CA ARG A 294 -6.34 8.53 -17.32
C ARG A 294 -7.46 7.55 -16.95
N GLY A 295 -7.57 7.18 -15.68
CA GLY A 295 -8.47 6.13 -15.19
C GLY A 295 -7.82 4.74 -15.13
N VAL A 296 -8.36 3.88 -14.26
CA VAL A 296 -7.85 2.52 -13.99
C VAL A 296 -7.92 1.56 -15.18
N TYR A 297 -8.73 1.88 -16.20
CA TYR A 297 -8.82 1.12 -17.45
C TYR A 297 -7.60 1.31 -18.37
N LYS A 298 -6.77 2.34 -18.13
CA LYS A 298 -5.50 2.55 -18.85
C LYS A 298 -4.39 1.79 -18.14
N ASP A 299 -3.67 0.95 -18.88
CA ASP A 299 -2.52 0.25 -18.33
C ASP A 299 -1.38 1.22 -17.93
N PRO A 300 -0.77 1.04 -16.76
CA PRO A 300 0.29 1.90 -16.25
C PRO A 300 1.66 1.56 -16.90
N ALA A 301 1.71 1.62 -18.21
CA ALA A 301 2.88 1.32 -19.02
C ALA A 301 2.98 2.24 -20.24
N GLY A 302 4.14 2.26 -20.88
CA GLY A 302 4.47 3.09 -22.03
C GLY A 302 5.20 4.37 -21.64
N GLU A 303 5.31 5.32 -22.56
CA GLU A 303 6.09 6.55 -22.38
C GLU A 303 5.60 7.46 -21.25
N GLU A 304 4.31 7.42 -20.92
CA GLU A 304 3.73 8.16 -19.79
C GLU A 304 4.11 7.55 -18.43
N ALA A 305 4.51 6.28 -18.40
CA ALA A 305 4.84 5.54 -17.18
C ALA A 305 6.31 5.72 -16.75
N VAL A 306 6.77 6.97 -16.71
CA VAL A 306 8.13 7.33 -16.28
C VAL A 306 8.31 7.02 -14.80
N VAL A 307 9.41 6.33 -14.47
CA VAL A 307 9.81 6.00 -13.10
C VAL A 307 10.65 7.15 -12.54
N LYS A 308 10.05 8.03 -11.77
CA LYS A 308 10.77 9.14 -11.14
C LYS A 308 11.60 8.61 -9.97
N GLY A 309 12.82 9.13 -9.83
CA GLY A 309 13.76 8.77 -8.75
C GLY A 309 14.80 7.74 -9.15
N PHE A 310 14.55 6.90 -10.16
CA PHE A 310 15.59 6.04 -10.70
C PHE A 310 16.57 6.81 -11.57
N VAL A 311 17.85 6.57 -11.35
CA VAL A 311 18.96 7.16 -12.14
C VAL A 311 19.57 6.15 -13.11
N ASP A 312 19.44 4.84 -12.80
CA ASP A 312 19.91 3.73 -13.63
C ASP A 312 19.11 2.46 -13.29
N LEU A 313 19.33 1.38 -14.02
CA LEU A 313 18.75 0.06 -13.79
C LEU A 313 19.84 -0.94 -13.40
N THR A 314 19.46 -1.98 -12.65
CA THR A 314 20.39 -3.05 -12.22
C THR A 314 20.76 -3.99 -13.35
N ALA A 315 19.88 -4.13 -14.36
CA ALA A 315 20.12 -4.93 -15.55
C ALA A 315 19.59 -4.21 -16.80
N LYS A 316 20.15 -4.51 -17.95
CA LYS A 316 19.66 -4.04 -19.26
C LYS A 316 18.93 -5.20 -19.94
N VAL A 317 17.67 -5.00 -20.25
CA VAL A 317 16.84 -5.98 -20.97
C VAL A 317 16.94 -5.73 -22.46
N THR A 318 17.33 -6.75 -23.22
CA THR A 318 17.35 -6.73 -24.68
C THR A 318 15.95 -6.93 -25.27
N ASN A 319 15.75 -6.57 -26.55
CA ASN A 319 14.46 -6.81 -27.21
C ASN A 319 14.10 -8.29 -27.23
N THR A 320 15.04 -9.20 -27.46
CA THR A 320 14.79 -10.67 -27.45
C THR A 320 14.32 -11.14 -26.07
N GLN A 321 14.92 -10.62 -24.98
CA GLN A 321 14.48 -10.94 -23.63
C GLN A 321 13.09 -10.34 -23.34
N LEU A 322 12.84 -9.11 -23.79
CA LEU A 322 11.53 -8.47 -23.67
C LEU A 322 10.42 -9.28 -24.35
N ASP A 323 10.68 -9.74 -25.59
CA ASP A 323 9.76 -10.56 -26.37
C ASP A 323 9.47 -11.91 -25.69
N THR A 324 10.36 -12.38 -24.83
CA THR A 324 10.18 -13.62 -24.05
C THR A 324 9.50 -13.37 -22.71
N LEU A 325 9.92 -12.34 -21.97
CA LEU A 325 9.48 -12.07 -20.60
C LEU A 325 8.06 -11.46 -20.55
N ASN A 326 7.77 -10.48 -21.41
CA ASN A 326 6.51 -9.75 -21.35
C ASN A 326 5.29 -10.66 -21.60
N PRO A 327 5.25 -11.53 -22.63
CA PRO A 327 4.13 -12.45 -22.83
C PRO A 327 3.91 -13.43 -21.69
N LYS A 328 4.95 -13.68 -20.87
CA LYS A 328 4.90 -14.56 -19.70
C LYS A 328 4.50 -13.84 -18.41
N GLY A 329 4.21 -12.52 -18.46
CA GLY A 329 3.73 -11.75 -17.32
C GLY A 329 4.83 -11.16 -16.45
N ILE A 330 6.05 -10.97 -17.00
CA ILE A 330 7.13 -10.21 -16.36
C ILE A 330 7.24 -8.87 -17.05
N ASN A 331 6.88 -7.82 -16.34
CA ASN A 331 6.82 -6.46 -16.87
C ASN A 331 8.19 -5.80 -16.76
N CYS A 332 8.77 -5.45 -17.89
CA CYS A 332 10.10 -4.89 -17.93
C CYS A 332 10.09 -3.36 -17.72
N ILE A 333 11.09 -2.88 -17.00
CA ILE A 333 11.42 -1.45 -16.86
C ILE A 333 12.62 -1.18 -17.77
N LEU A 334 12.51 -0.22 -18.66
CA LEU A 334 13.50 0.05 -19.69
C LEU A 334 13.97 1.51 -19.65
N ALA A 335 15.27 1.71 -19.95
CA ALA A 335 15.79 3.04 -20.25
C ALA A 335 15.56 3.35 -21.74
N ARG A 336 14.76 4.37 -22.03
CA ARG A 336 14.42 4.79 -23.40
C ARG A 336 15.07 6.14 -23.74
N PRO A 337 15.58 6.33 -24.95
CA PRO A 337 16.36 7.52 -25.29
C PRO A 337 15.67 8.86 -25.06
N TYR A 338 14.34 8.92 -25.26
CA TYR A 338 13.58 10.19 -25.18
C TYR A 338 12.66 10.27 -23.98
N SER A 339 12.32 9.14 -23.37
CA SER A 339 11.34 9.06 -22.28
C SER A 339 12.00 8.78 -20.92
N GLY A 340 13.30 8.50 -20.88
CA GLY A 340 14.00 8.12 -19.65
C GLY A 340 13.71 6.69 -19.22
N ILE A 341 13.66 6.44 -17.91
CA ILE A 341 13.34 5.11 -17.37
C ILE A 341 11.83 4.98 -17.27
N VAL A 342 11.26 4.00 -17.97
CA VAL A 342 9.82 3.80 -18.09
C VAL A 342 9.41 2.35 -17.87
N VAL A 343 8.19 2.14 -17.39
CA VAL A 343 7.57 0.81 -17.35
C VAL A 343 7.12 0.43 -18.76
N TRP A 344 7.55 -0.75 -19.24
CA TRP A 344 7.31 -1.20 -20.64
C TRP A 344 6.60 -2.54 -20.70
N GLY A 345 5.70 -2.81 -19.78
CA GLY A 345 4.86 -4.00 -19.73
C GLY A 345 3.73 -3.81 -18.74
N ALA A 346 2.58 -4.40 -19.00
CA ALA A 346 1.40 -4.33 -18.15
C ALA A 346 0.61 -5.63 -18.13
N ARG A 347 1.30 -6.76 -18.05
CA ARG A 347 0.67 -8.06 -17.93
C ARG A 347 0.55 -8.48 -16.47
N ASN A 348 -0.58 -9.08 -16.14
CA ASN A 348 -0.82 -9.65 -14.82
C ASN A 348 -0.35 -11.12 -14.73
N ILE A 349 -0.36 -11.67 -13.52
CA ILE A 349 0.02 -13.05 -13.24
C ILE A 349 -1.19 -14.01 -13.09
N GLY A 350 -2.38 -13.55 -13.43
CA GLY A 350 -3.59 -14.38 -13.46
C GLY A 350 -3.53 -15.44 -14.57
N THR A 351 -4.46 -16.40 -14.51
CA THR A 351 -4.56 -17.50 -15.48
C THR A 351 -5.62 -17.28 -16.54
N ASP A 352 -6.46 -16.27 -16.40
CA ASP A 352 -7.50 -15.96 -17.38
C ASP A 352 -6.88 -15.33 -18.63
N SER A 353 -6.77 -16.12 -19.69
CA SER A 353 -6.23 -15.66 -20.98
C SER A 353 -7.09 -14.57 -21.65
N ALA A 354 -8.35 -14.41 -21.24
CA ALA A 354 -9.21 -13.33 -21.71
C ALA A 354 -8.90 -12.00 -21.04
N LYS A 355 -8.22 -12.03 -19.88
CA LYS A 355 -7.87 -10.87 -19.05
C LYS A 355 -6.36 -10.80 -18.76
N PRO A 356 -5.51 -10.67 -19.79
CA PRO A 356 -4.06 -10.75 -19.61
C PRO A 356 -3.42 -9.49 -19.00
N TYR A 357 -4.12 -8.35 -19.00
CA TYR A 357 -3.54 -7.07 -18.61
C TYR A 357 -3.84 -6.67 -17.16
N VAL A 358 -2.96 -5.86 -16.60
CA VAL A 358 -3.09 -5.27 -15.26
C VAL A 358 -4.42 -4.54 -15.14
N SER A 359 -4.75 -3.73 -16.14
CA SER A 359 -5.99 -2.96 -16.16
C SER A 359 -7.24 -3.83 -16.24
N ASP A 360 -7.16 -5.06 -16.77
CA ASP A 360 -8.32 -5.97 -16.82
C ASP A 360 -8.74 -6.37 -15.40
N ILE A 361 -7.78 -6.79 -14.58
CA ILE A 361 -8.05 -7.22 -13.21
C ILE A 361 -8.42 -6.02 -12.32
N ARG A 362 -7.66 -4.91 -12.40
CA ARG A 362 -7.89 -3.75 -11.55
C ARG A 362 -9.21 -3.05 -11.83
N TYR A 363 -9.60 -2.96 -13.11
CA TYR A 363 -10.90 -2.43 -13.50
C TYR A 363 -12.05 -3.31 -13.00
N ASP A 364 -11.94 -4.63 -13.15
CA ASP A 364 -12.92 -5.57 -12.60
C ASP A 364 -13.07 -5.44 -11.08
N LEU A 365 -11.94 -5.31 -10.35
CA LEU A 365 -11.97 -5.12 -8.91
C LEU A 365 -12.66 -3.80 -8.53
N MET A 366 -12.34 -2.70 -9.22
CA MET A 366 -12.99 -1.41 -9.01
C MET A 366 -14.50 -1.48 -9.26
N VAL A 367 -14.91 -2.04 -10.40
CA VAL A 367 -16.35 -2.14 -10.75
C VAL A 367 -17.08 -2.98 -9.71
N LYS A 368 -16.55 -4.17 -9.39
CA LYS A 368 -17.17 -5.06 -8.38
C LYS A 368 -17.32 -4.39 -7.03
N GLN A 369 -16.28 -3.70 -6.56
CA GLN A 369 -16.33 -3.01 -5.28
C GLN A 369 -17.29 -1.81 -5.31
N SER A 370 -17.27 -1.01 -6.39
CA SER A 370 -18.18 0.14 -6.55
C SER A 370 -19.63 -0.28 -6.59
N LEU A 371 -19.93 -1.37 -7.30
CA LEU A 371 -21.30 -1.92 -7.36
C LEU A 371 -21.71 -2.47 -6.02
N TYR A 372 -20.83 -3.22 -5.33
CA TYR A 372 -21.12 -3.75 -4.00
C TYR A 372 -21.43 -2.63 -3.01
N ASP A 373 -20.58 -1.62 -2.91
CA ASP A 373 -20.78 -0.48 -1.99
C ASP A 373 -22.00 0.35 -2.36
N GLY A 374 -22.19 0.59 -3.65
CA GLY A 374 -23.28 1.42 -4.15
C GLY A 374 -24.66 0.77 -4.10
N THR A 375 -24.74 -0.55 -3.87
CA THR A 375 -26.01 -1.27 -3.77
C THR A 375 -26.40 -1.67 -2.34
N GLN A 376 -25.58 -1.34 -1.31
CA GLN A 376 -25.86 -1.67 0.08
C GLN A 376 -27.18 -1.09 0.60
N TRP A 377 -27.66 -0.01 0.03
CA TRP A 377 -28.95 0.58 0.37
C TRP A 377 -30.15 -0.34 0.07
N ALA A 378 -30.00 -1.31 -0.85
CA ALA A 378 -31.05 -2.26 -1.20
C ALA A 378 -31.23 -3.36 -0.14
N VAL A 379 -30.27 -3.54 0.75
CA VAL A 379 -30.34 -4.53 1.83
C VAL A 379 -31.40 -4.11 2.85
N PHE A 380 -32.32 -5.04 3.18
CA PHE A 380 -33.49 -4.82 4.02
C PHE A 380 -34.60 -3.92 3.44
N GLU A 381 -34.51 -3.49 2.17
CA GLU A 381 -35.65 -2.88 1.48
C GLU A 381 -36.71 -3.95 1.14
N PRO A 382 -38.01 -3.59 1.02
CA PRO A 382 -39.04 -4.51 0.51
C PRO A 382 -38.66 -5.03 -0.88
N ASN A 383 -38.63 -6.37 -1.05
CA ASN A 383 -38.21 -7.02 -2.30
C ASN A 383 -39.39 -7.09 -3.30
N ASP A 384 -39.73 -5.96 -3.91
CA ASP A 384 -40.79 -5.78 -4.88
C ASP A 384 -40.26 -5.29 -6.24
N ASP A 385 -41.15 -5.13 -7.21
CA ASP A 385 -40.79 -4.70 -8.56
C ASP A 385 -40.21 -3.28 -8.59
N ASN A 386 -40.59 -2.41 -7.66
CA ASN A 386 -40.06 -1.06 -7.53
C ASN A 386 -38.59 -1.10 -7.09
N LEU A 387 -38.22 -2.00 -6.16
CA LEU A 387 -36.82 -2.20 -5.78
C LEU A 387 -35.96 -2.67 -6.95
N LEU A 388 -36.48 -3.64 -7.77
CA LEU A 388 -35.78 -4.12 -8.97
C LEU A 388 -35.54 -2.99 -9.98
N GLU A 389 -36.54 -2.16 -10.24
CA GLU A 389 -36.43 -1.03 -11.17
C GLU A 389 -35.41 0.02 -10.68
N ARG A 390 -35.49 0.40 -9.41
CA ARG A 390 -34.53 1.34 -8.79
C ARG A 390 -33.11 0.83 -8.85
N LEU A 391 -32.89 -0.45 -8.54
CA LEU A 391 -31.56 -1.08 -8.61
C LEU A 391 -31.04 -1.12 -10.05
N SER A 392 -31.86 -1.58 -10.99
CA SER A 392 -31.52 -1.62 -12.42
C SER A 392 -31.12 -0.24 -12.95
N THR A 393 -31.88 0.79 -12.60
CA THR A 393 -31.58 2.18 -13.00
C THR A 393 -30.26 2.66 -12.42
N SER A 394 -29.99 2.40 -11.12
CA SER A 394 -28.72 2.79 -10.48
C SER A 394 -27.50 2.08 -11.12
N LEU A 395 -27.61 0.78 -11.40
CA LEU A 395 -26.58 -0.01 -12.04
C LEU A 395 -26.31 0.46 -13.49
N THR A 396 -27.39 0.70 -14.25
CA THR A 396 -27.33 1.19 -15.63
C THR A 396 -26.66 2.58 -15.67
N SER A 397 -27.08 3.49 -14.79
CA SER A 397 -26.49 4.84 -14.72
C SER A 397 -24.99 4.82 -14.42
N TYR A 398 -24.54 3.92 -13.55
CA TYR A 398 -23.12 3.74 -13.26
C TYR A 398 -22.34 3.25 -14.47
N LEU A 399 -22.83 2.22 -15.17
CA LEU A 399 -22.16 1.65 -16.36
C LEU A 399 -22.19 2.62 -17.54
N ASP A 400 -23.27 3.39 -17.71
CA ASP A 400 -23.34 4.44 -18.71
C ASP A 400 -22.27 5.52 -18.47
N LEU A 401 -22.05 5.90 -17.22
CA LEU A 401 -20.96 6.80 -16.84
C LEU A 401 -19.58 6.21 -17.18
N GLN A 402 -19.35 4.91 -16.90
CA GLN A 402 -18.10 4.25 -17.27
C GLN A 402 -17.88 4.23 -18.80
N TRP A 403 -18.94 4.00 -19.56
CA TRP A 403 -18.89 4.01 -21.02
C TRP A 403 -18.59 5.41 -21.57
N ARG A 404 -19.29 6.44 -21.10
CA ARG A 404 -19.05 7.85 -21.47
C ARG A 404 -17.66 8.33 -21.11
N ASN A 405 -17.10 7.86 -20.02
CA ASN A 405 -15.71 8.12 -19.62
C ASN A 405 -14.68 7.37 -20.47
N GLY A 406 -15.14 6.55 -21.43
CA GLY A 406 -14.29 5.86 -22.39
C GLY A 406 -13.64 4.58 -21.87
N ALA A 407 -14.08 4.04 -20.73
CA ALA A 407 -13.57 2.79 -20.18
C ALA A 407 -14.09 1.55 -20.93
N LEU A 408 -15.31 1.63 -21.47
CA LEU A 408 -15.96 0.53 -22.17
C LEU A 408 -15.87 0.69 -23.69
N LEU A 409 -15.86 -0.45 -24.40
CA LEU A 409 -15.88 -0.57 -25.84
C LEU A 409 -17.33 -0.66 -26.33
N GLY A 410 -17.66 -0.01 -27.41
CA GLY A 410 -18.98 -0.03 -28.04
C GLY A 410 -19.35 1.36 -28.58
N SER A 411 -20.03 1.38 -29.73
CA SER A 411 -20.56 2.60 -30.33
C SER A 411 -21.89 3.01 -29.71
N THR A 412 -22.60 2.03 -29.16
CA THR A 412 -23.87 2.23 -28.43
C THR A 412 -23.76 1.63 -27.01
N SER A 413 -24.67 2.01 -26.14
CA SER A 413 -24.75 1.50 -24.76
C SER A 413 -24.94 -0.02 -24.74
N GLU A 414 -25.77 -0.54 -25.63
CA GLU A 414 -26.10 -1.98 -25.74
C GLU A 414 -24.90 -2.85 -26.16
N GLU A 415 -23.96 -2.26 -26.94
CA GLU A 415 -22.70 -2.93 -27.28
C GLU A 415 -21.70 -2.87 -26.12
N ALA A 416 -21.78 -1.84 -25.25
CA ALA A 416 -20.80 -1.56 -24.22
C ALA A 416 -21.07 -2.32 -22.92
N TYR A 417 -22.36 -2.46 -22.54
CA TYR A 417 -22.75 -3.13 -21.30
C TYR A 417 -24.21 -3.60 -21.36
N TYR A 418 -24.57 -4.49 -20.46
CA TYR A 418 -25.96 -4.83 -20.16
C TYR A 418 -26.18 -4.96 -18.64
N VAL A 419 -27.40 -4.70 -18.22
CA VAL A 419 -27.88 -4.92 -16.85
C VAL A 419 -29.19 -5.72 -16.95
N LYS A 420 -29.23 -6.89 -16.34
CA LYS A 420 -30.43 -7.70 -16.19
C LYS A 420 -30.79 -7.76 -14.69
N CYS A 421 -31.91 -7.18 -14.35
CA CYS A 421 -32.44 -7.17 -12.97
C CYS A 421 -33.98 -7.20 -13.10
N ASP A 422 -34.54 -8.35 -13.42
CA ASP A 422 -35.93 -8.56 -13.78
C ASP A 422 -36.58 -9.71 -12.98
N ALA A 423 -37.86 -9.94 -13.21
CA ALA A 423 -38.61 -11.01 -12.59
C ALA A 423 -38.17 -12.43 -13.01
N GLU A 424 -37.42 -12.58 -14.11
CA GLU A 424 -36.85 -13.87 -14.53
C GLU A 424 -35.70 -14.30 -13.61
N LEU A 425 -34.84 -13.36 -13.20
CA LEU A 425 -33.75 -13.60 -12.23
C LEU A 425 -34.25 -13.57 -10.79
N ASN A 426 -35.38 -12.88 -10.52
CA ASN A 426 -35.94 -12.67 -9.21
C ASN A 426 -37.37 -13.22 -9.13
N ASP A 427 -37.50 -14.54 -9.32
CA ASP A 427 -38.76 -15.24 -9.19
C ASP A 427 -39.30 -15.23 -7.74
N GLU A 428 -40.50 -15.70 -7.54
CA GLU A 428 -41.16 -15.73 -6.22
C GLU A 428 -40.31 -16.53 -5.21
N THR A 429 -39.62 -17.60 -5.65
CA THR A 429 -38.76 -18.41 -4.78
C THR A 429 -37.55 -17.62 -4.30
N SER A 430 -36.87 -16.90 -5.19
CA SER A 430 -35.73 -16.03 -4.88
C SER A 430 -36.13 -14.92 -3.93
N ARG A 431 -37.28 -14.25 -4.20
CA ARG A 431 -37.81 -13.19 -3.33
C ARG A 431 -38.17 -13.68 -1.92
N ASN A 432 -38.81 -14.85 -1.84
CA ASN A 432 -39.16 -15.47 -0.55
C ASN A 432 -37.93 -15.88 0.27
N ASN A 433 -36.82 -16.18 -0.39
CA ASN A 433 -35.52 -16.46 0.24
C ASN A 433 -34.74 -15.19 0.57
N GLY A 434 -35.29 -14.00 0.33
CA GLY A 434 -34.60 -12.72 0.57
C GLY A 434 -33.48 -12.43 -0.40
N LEU A 435 -33.44 -13.10 -1.56
CA LEU A 435 -32.41 -12.89 -2.60
C LEU A 435 -32.85 -11.78 -3.55
N LEU A 436 -31.90 -10.91 -3.91
CA LEU A 436 -32.00 -9.90 -4.94
C LEU A 436 -30.83 -10.10 -5.90
N VAL A 437 -31.12 -10.53 -7.13
CA VAL A 437 -30.11 -10.92 -8.12
C VAL A 437 -30.11 -9.95 -9.28
N SER A 438 -28.92 -9.46 -9.63
CA SER A 438 -28.68 -8.68 -10.82
C SER A 438 -27.50 -9.26 -11.60
N GLU A 439 -27.65 -9.41 -12.90
CA GLU A 439 -26.57 -9.84 -13.81
C GLU A 439 -26.10 -8.63 -14.60
N ILE A 440 -24.75 -8.45 -14.65
CA ILE A 440 -24.10 -7.33 -15.31
C ILE A 440 -23.00 -7.83 -16.21
N GLY A 441 -23.01 -7.40 -17.47
CA GLY A 441 -21.92 -7.61 -18.40
C GLY A 441 -21.42 -6.32 -19.00
N TYR A 442 -20.11 -6.23 -19.23
CA TYR A 442 -19.50 -5.06 -19.87
C TYR A 442 -18.27 -5.43 -20.72
N ALA A 443 -18.05 -4.66 -21.77
CA ALA A 443 -16.94 -4.81 -22.71
C ALA A 443 -15.86 -3.77 -22.43
N LYS A 444 -14.82 -4.14 -21.62
CA LYS A 444 -13.69 -3.24 -21.33
C LYS A 444 -12.79 -3.06 -22.56
N LYS A 445 -12.27 -1.87 -22.80
CA LYS A 445 -11.24 -1.61 -23.81
C LYS A 445 -9.93 -2.31 -23.44
N LYS A 446 -9.31 -2.96 -24.43
CA LYS A 446 -7.98 -3.57 -24.30
C LYS A 446 -6.91 -2.63 -24.84
N PRO A 447 -5.68 -2.64 -24.29
CA PRO A 447 -4.58 -1.83 -24.79
C PRO A 447 -4.09 -2.32 -26.16
N ALA A 448 -3.49 -1.42 -26.95
CA ALA A 448 -2.65 -1.79 -28.08
C ALA A 448 -1.24 -2.09 -27.55
N GLU A 449 -0.85 -3.36 -27.50
CA GLU A 449 0.48 -3.78 -27.01
C GLU A 449 1.54 -3.75 -28.12
N PHE A 450 1.12 -3.98 -29.38
CA PHE A 450 2.00 -4.01 -30.52
C PHE A 450 1.56 -3.04 -31.61
N VAL A 451 2.50 -2.27 -32.15
CA VAL A 451 2.30 -1.41 -33.32
C VAL A 451 3.09 -1.99 -34.48
N VAL A 452 2.39 -2.45 -35.52
CA VAL A 452 3.02 -2.96 -36.75
C VAL A 452 2.92 -1.88 -37.84
N ILE A 453 4.06 -1.36 -38.27
CA ILE A 453 4.13 -0.39 -39.38
C ILE A 453 4.56 -1.12 -40.66
N ARG A 454 3.70 -1.11 -41.66
CA ARG A 454 3.98 -1.68 -42.96
C ARG A 454 4.28 -0.53 -43.95
N ILE A 455 5.53 -0.44 -44.38
CA ILE A 455 5.96 0.55 -45.37
C ILE A 455 5.90 -0.09 -46.76
N VAL A 456 5.13 0.51 -47.65
CA VAL A 456 5.02 0.07 -49.05
C VAL A 456 5.54 1.19 -49.93
N GLN A 457 6.61 0.92 -50.68
CA GLN A 457 7.12 1.83 -51.68
C GLN A 457 6.24 1.74 -52.96
N LYS A 458 5.63 2.86 -53.34
CA LYS A 458 4.94 2.97 -54.63
C LYS A 458 6.01 3.05 -55.72
N SER A 459 6.11 2.02 -56.59
CA SER A 459 6.81 2.18 -57.89
C SER A 459 5.88 2.92 -58.84
N ASN A 460 6.38 3.99 -59.45
CA ASN A 460 5.71 4.73 -60.52
C ASN A 460 5.57 3.84 -61.75
#